data_c2e6fd5e32ad226890d1d830a8c7158a
#
_entry.id   c2e6fd5e32ad226890d1d830a8c7158a
#
_cell.length_a   1.000
_cell.length_b   1.000
_cell.length_c   1.000
_cell.angle_alpha   90.00
_cell.angle_beta   90.00
_cell.angle_gamma   90.00
#
_symmetry.space_group_name_H-M   'P 1'
#
loop_
_entity.id
_entity.type
_entity.pdbx_description
1 polymer ?
#
loop_
_entity_poly.entity_id
_entity_poly.type
_entity_poly.pdbx_seq_one_letter_code
_entity_poly.pdbx_strand_id
1 'polypeptide(L)'
;MAEKRDYYEVLGLSKGASTDDIKGAYRKAALKWHPDRWVNGTDAEKKTAEEKFKEASEAYSVLSDPDKKAKYDQFGFAGVDGAANQDWGQGFGSLNDLLNNIFGGFGGGFEGFGGFGGFGGGRSSQGSHQGRGTIRGNDVSVTVRLTLEEIATGCTKDIEVEHFRPCKTCGGKGTQNASDVKVCPTCNGSGQVQQVSSFLFARSVSYSVCPNCGGTGKVVSNPCSSCRGTGITRVKDTLRVNIPAGVESGMQIPVRGEGDTGRNGGVNGDLYVQIEQIPHARLKRDGTNLFYTRVISVTDAMLGCEIDIPCLDGTQKMKLPAGTQSGTVERLRGKGMPSVNGYGKGDLYVKILVWIPHKLSRSEKEAIEEMRGSSSFKPDPTRDDRVLFEKESKYF
;
A
#
# COMPACT_ATOMS: atom_id res chain seq x y z
N MET A 1 -19.94 34.58 -25.20
CA MET A 1 -19.64 33.14 -25.04
C MET A 1 -18.47 32.86 -25.96
N ALA A 2 -17.33 32.38 -25.42
CA ALA A 2 -16.17 32.04 -26.26
C ALA A 2 -16.58 30.87 -27.17
N GLU A 3 -16.35 31.02 -28.47
CA GLU A 3 -16.61 30.01 -29.50
C GLU A 3 -15.72 28.78 -29.21
N LYS A 4 -16.29 27.62 -28.94
CA LYS A 4 -15.53 26.37 -28.68
C LYS A 4 -14.80 25.98 -29.97
N ARG A 5 -13.48 25.75 -29.90
CA ARG A 5 -12.67 25.32 -31.05
C ARG A 5 -12.96 23.84 -31.35
N ASP A 6 -12.92 23.49 -32.65
CA ASP A 6 -13.09 22.11 -33.11
C ASP A 6 -12.12 21.16 -32.40
N TYR A 7 -12.61 20.00 -31.93
CA TYR A 7 -11.80 19.04 -31.16
C TYR A 7 -10.62 18.46 -31.96
N TYR A 8 -10.75 18.33 -33.28
CA TYR A 8 -9.62 17.95 -34.11
C TYR A 8 -8.55 19.06 -34.19
N GLU A 9 -8.97 20.32 -34.30
CA GLU A 9 -8.04 21.45 -34.26
C GLU A 9 -7.33 21.58 -32.90
N VAL A 10 -8.04 21.34 -31.78
CA VAL A 10 -7.46 21.36 -30.43
C VAL A 10 -6.32 20.35 -30.31
N LEU A 11 -6.46 19.17 -30.91
CA LEU A 11 -5.42 18.13 -30.94
C LEU A 11 -4.43 18.29 -32.11
N GLY A 12 -4.65 19.26 -33.02
CA GLY A 12 -3.80 19.48 -34.21
C GLY A 12 -3.92 18.38 -35.26
N LEU A 13 -5.11 17.82 -35.40
CA LEU A 13 -5.43 16.73 -36.35
C LEU A 13 -6.45 17.19 -37.40
N SER A 14 -6.54 16.47 -38.51
CA SER A 14 -7.61 16.61 -39.49
C SER A 14 -8.79 15.72 -39.14
N LYS A 15 -10.00 16.13 -39.58
CA LYS A 15 -11.22 15.28 -39.44
C LYS A 15 -11.01 13.91 -40.07
N GLY A 16 -11.43 12.89 -39.38
CA GLY A 16 -11.24 11.49 -39.83
C GLY A 16 -9.94 10.84 -39.38
N ALA A 17 -9.14 11.50 -38.51
CA ALA A 17 -7.94 10.89 -37.93
C ALA A 17 -8.22 9.57 -37.24
N SER A 18 -7.28 8.63 -37.30
CA SER A 18 -7.38 7.33 -36.65
C SER A 18 -7.34 7.44 -35.13
N THR A 19 -7.85 6.43 -34.43
CA THR A 19 -7.79 6.38 -32.95
C THR A 19 -6.37 6.41 -32.42
N ASP A 20 -5.41 5.87 -33.15
CA ASP A 20 -3.99 5.89 -32.78
C ASP A 20 -3.38 7.29 -32.97
N ASP A 21 -3.76 8.00 -34.02
CA ASP A 21 -3.35 9.39 -34.23
C ASP A 21 -3.91 10.32 -33.15
N ILE A 22 -5.19 10.14 -32.80
CA ILE A 22 -5.86 10.90 -31.73
C ILE A 22 -5.15 10.67 -30.39
N LYS A 23 -4.81 9.43 -30.07
CA LYS A 23 -4.09 9.05 -28.85
C LYS A 23 -2.65 9.63 -28.84
N GLY A 24 -1.98 9.59 -29.97
CA GLY A 24 -0.64 10.15 -30.15
C GLY A 24 -0.61 11.68 -29.98
N ALA A 25 -1.58 12.38 -30.60
CA ALA A 25 -1.73 13.81 -30.51
C ALA A 25 -2.06 14.28 -29.09
N TYR A 26 -2.98 13.59 -28.42
CA TYR A 26 -3.31 13.87 -27.02
C TYR A 26 -2.09 13.72 -26.11
N ARG A 27 -1.30 12.64 -26.25
CA ARG A 27 -0.06 12.46 -25.45
C ARG A 27 0.91 13.63 -25.62
N LYS A 28 1.11 14.09 -26.87
CA LYS A 28 1.97 15.26 -27.15
C LYS A 28 1.44 16.53 -26.50
N ALA A 29 0.12 16.77 -26.60
CA ALA A 29 -0.53 17.92 -25.99
C ALA A 29 -0.45 17.88 -24.46
N ALA A 30 -0.74 16.72 -23.86
CA ALA A 30 -0.68 16.50 -22.42
C ALA A 30 0.73 16.71 -21.86
N LEU A 31 1.76 16.18 -22.51
CA LEU A 31 3.16 16.41 -22.12
C LEU A 31 3.59 17.88 -22.26
N LYS A 32 3.09 18.58 -23.29
CA LYS A 32 3.43 19.99 -23.52
C LYS A 32 2.80 20.93 -22.50
N TRP A 33 1.55 20.68 -22.13
CA TRP A 33 0.74 21.56 -21.29
C TRP A 33 0.53 21.01 -19.88
N HIS A 34 1.36 20.01 -19.45
CA HIS A 34 1.29 19.43 -18.11
C HIS A 34 1.57 20.50 -17.04
N PRO A 35 0.74 20.59 -15.98
CA PRO A 35 0.90 21.60 -14.92
C PRO A 35 2.31 21.60 -14.30
N ASP A 36 2.93 20.42 -14.11
CA ASP A 36 4.27 20.30 -13.51
C ASP A 36 5.38 20.97 -14.33
N ARG A 37 5.20 21.10 -15.63
CA ARG A 37 6.19 21.81 -16.46
C ARG A 37 6.13 23.32 -16.31
N TRP A 38 5.00 23.83 -15.83
CA TRP A 38 4.71 25.27 -15.71
C TRP A 38 4.71 25.75 -14.26
N VAL A 39 5.15 24.91 -13.30
CA VAL A 39 5.23 25.27 -11.86
C VAL A 39 6.03 26.55 -11.65
N ASN A 40 7.11 26.76 -12.40
CA ASN A 40 7.97 27.95 -12.35
C ASN A 40 7.58 29.07 -13.34
N GLY A 41 6.47 28.90 -14.09
CA GLY A 41 5.96 29.91 -15.01
C GLY A 41 5.18 31.03 -14.30
N THR A 42 4.93 32.12 -15.03
CA THR A 42 4.06 33.21 -14.57
C THR A 42 2.61 32.75 -14.43
N ASP A 43 1.81 33.44 -13.65
CA ASP A 43 0.39 33.09 -13.43
C ASP A 43 -0.42 33.07 -14.71
N ALA A 44 -0.08 33.94 -15.70
CA ALA A 44 -0.69 33.93 -17.02
C ALA A 44 -0.34 32.67 -17.82
N GLU A 45 0.90 32.20 -17.75
CA GLU A 45 1.37 30.99 -18.44
C GLU A 45 0.75 29.74 -17.82
N LYS A 46 0.66 29.69 -16.49
CA LYS A 46 -0.01 28.58 -15.74
C LYS A 46 -1.46 28.46 -16.17
N LYS A 47 -2.19 29.59 -16.19
CA LYS A 47 -3.58 29.62 -16.59
C LYS A 47 -3.77 29.19 -18.06
N THR A 48 -2.90 29.65 -18.95
CA THR A 48 -2.94 29.25 -20.36
C THR A 48 -2.64 27.76 -20.55
N ALA A 49 -1.70 27.21 -19.77
CA ALA A 49 -1.37 25.78 -19.79
C ALA A 49 -2.54 24.94 -19.28
N GLU A 50 -3.18 25.37 -18.19
CA GLU A 50 -4.37 24.72 -17.63
C GLU A 50 -5.55 24.72 -18.60
N GLU A 51 -5.84 25.85 -19.25
CA GLU A 51 -6.91 25.97 -20.25
C GLU A 51 -6.66 25.04 -21.44
N LYS A 52 -5.44 25.03 -21.99
CA LYS A 52 -5.07 24.16 -23.11
C LYS A 52 -5.04 22.69 -22.76
N PHE A 53 -4.63 22.35 -21.54
CA PHE A 53 -4.68 20.97 -21.05
C PHE A 53 -6.12 20.48 -20.91
N LYS A 54 -7.02 21.36 -20.43
CA LYS A 54 -8.46 21.09 -20.26
C LYS A 54 -9.15 20.88 -21.60
N GLU A 55 -8.88 21.77 -22.59
CA GLU A 55 -9.39 21.63 -23.95
C GLU A 55 -8.90 20.33 -24.62
N ALA A 56 -7.61 19.98 -24.47
CA ALA A 56 -7.06 18.75 -25.03
C ALA A 56 -7.67 17.49 -24.40
N SER A 57 -7.94 17.53 -23.09
CA SER A 57 -8.56 16.41 -22.37
C SER A 57 -10.03 16.23 -22.76
N GLU A 58 -10.79 17.33 -22.92
CA GLU A 58 -12.16 17.30 -23.42
C GLU A 58 -12.21 16.74 -24.85
N ALA A 59 -11.36 17.22 -25.75
CA ALA A 59 -11.28 16.75 -27.13
C ALA A 59 -10.97 15.23 -27.19
N TYR A 60 -10.03 14.76 -26.37
CA TYR A 60 -9.69 13.35 -26.30
C TYR A 60 -10.82 12.48 -25.74
N SER A 61 -11.55 12.96 -24.74
CA SER A 61 -12.69 12.21 -24.15
C SER A 61 -13.82 11.94 -25.14
N VAL A 62 -13.98 12.83 -26.13
CA VAL A 62 -14.98 12.69 -27.19
C VAL A 62 -14.43 11.87 -28.38
N LEU A 63 -13.23 12.19 -28.84
CA LEU A 63 -12.68 11.59 -30.06
C LEU A 63 -12.08 10.19 -29.85
N SER A 64 -11.76 9.79 -28.61
CA SER A 64 -11.25 8.44 -28.31
C SER A 64 -12.33 7.37 -28.26
N ASP A 65 -13.57 7.75 -28.02
CA ASP A 65 -14.74 6.87 -27.97
C ASP A 65 -15.40 6.78 -29.35
N PRO A 66 -15.50 5.61 -30.00
CA PRO A 66 -16.06 5.45 -31.33
C PRO A 66 -17.49 6.01 -31.47
N ASP A 67 -18.32 5.82 -30.44
CA ASP A 67 -19.72 6.25 -30.48
C ASP A 67 -19.86 7.77 -30.30
N LYS A 68 -19.06 8.36 -29.42
CA LYS A 68 -19.01 9.83 -29.23
C LYS A 68 -18.38 10.50 -30.43
N LYS A 69 -17.32 9.94 -30.99
CA LYS A 69 -16.67 10.41 -32.22
C LYS A 69 -17.65 10.44 -33.38
N ALA A 70 -18.40 9.36 -33.61
CA ALA A 70 -19.39 9.28 -34.67
C ALA A 70 -20.50 10.36 -34.53
N LYS A 71 -20.97 10.60 -33.30
CA LYS A 71 -21.93 11.65 -33.00
C LYS A 71 -21.35 13.06 -33.20
N TYR A 72 -20.09 13.27 -32.82
CA TYR A 72 -19.40 14.52 -33.02
C TYR A 72 -19.14 14.78 -34.52
N ASP A 73 -18.74 13.75 -35.27
CA ASP A 73 -18.47 13.86 -36.71
C ASP A 73 -19.75 14.19 -37.51
N GLN A 74 -20.93 13.74 -37.05
CA GLN A 74 -22.22 14.01 -37.70
C GLN A 74 -22.88 15.32 -37.27
N PHE A 75 -22.86 15.62 -35.99
CA PHE A 75 -23.67 16.72 -35.39
C PHE A 75 -22.82 17.81 -34.74
N GLY A 76 -21.49 17.70 -34.77
CA GLY A 76 -20.59 18.63 -34.10
C GLY A 76 -20.81 18.64 -32.59
N PHE A 77 -20.64 19.80 -31.96
CA PHE A 77 -20.84 19.97 -30.52
C PHE A 77 -22.27 19.64 -30.08
N ALA A 78 -23.28 19.88 -30.90
CA ALA A 78 -24.67 19.57 -30.58
C ALA A 78 -24.92 18.07 -30.36
N GLY A 79 -24.11 17.19 -30.99
CA GLY A 79 -24.22 15.73 -30.82
C GLY A 79 -23.62 15.20 -29.52
N VAL A 80 -22.83 16.00 -28.82
CA VAL A 80 -22.10 15.59 -27.61
C VAL A 80 -22.37 16.47 -26.40
N ASP A 81 -22.92 17.68 -26.56
CA ASP A 81 -23.26 18.58 -25.43
C ASP A 81 -24.33 18.02 -24.49
N GLY A 82 -25.24 17.17 -24.98
CA GLY A 82 -26.25 16.52 -24.14
C GLY A 82 -25.72 15.37 -23.29
N ALA A 83 -24.64 14.73 -23.72
CA ALA A 83 -23.99 13.62 -23.01
C ALA A 83 -22.89 14.11 -22.07
N ALA A 84 -22.22 15.20 -22.42
CA ALA A 84 -21.14 15.76 -21.60
C ALA A 84 -21.66 16.47 -20.34
N ASN A 85 -22.84 17.11 -20.40
CA ASN A 85 -23.40 17.83 -19.25
C ASN A 85 -24.07 16.92 -18.21
N GLN A 86 -24.49 15.69 -18.55
CA GLN A 86 -25.05 14.76 -17.56
C GLN A 86 -23.99 13.93 -16.82
N ASP A 87 -22.83 13.70 -17.44
CA ASP A 87 -21.77 12.89 -16.83
C ASP A 87 -20.77 13.74 -16.01
N TRP A 88 -20.66 15.04 -16.31
CA TRP A 88 -19.76 15.96 -15.60
C TRP A 88 -20.36 16.59 -14.35
N GLY A 89 -21.67 16.50 -14.17
CA GLY A 89 -22.41 17.20 -13.09
C GLY A 89 -22.64 16.38 -11.81
N GLN A 90 -22.57 15.06 -11.83
CA GLN A 90 -22.98 14.24 -10.67
C GLN A 90 -22.01 13.13 -10.25
N GLY A 91 -20.85 12.95 -10.89
CA GLY A 91 -19.93 11.85 -10.57
C GLY A 91 -18.48 12.23 -10.23
N PHE A 92 -18.05 13.44 -10.57
CA PHE A 92 -16.65 13.85 -10.34
C PHE A 92 -16.60 15.19 -9.60
N GLY A 93 -16.46 15.12 -8.32
CA GLY A 93 -16.52 16.26 -7.39
C GLY A 93 -15.32 17.21 -7.42
N SER A 94 -14.35 17.08 -8.29
CA SER A 94 -13.26 18.06 -8.49
C SER A 94 -12.38 17.66 -9.68
N LEU A 95 -11.83 18.67 -10.37
CA LEU A 95 -10.78 18.51 -11.38
C LEU A 95 -9.58 17.70 -10.83
N ASN A 96 -9.39 17.76 -9.52
CA ASN A 96 -8.36 17.01 -8.79
C ASN A 96 -8.67 15.51 -8.72
N ASP A 97 -9.95 15.11 -8.66
CA ASP A 97 -10.35 13.69 -8.64
C ASP A 97 -10.23 13.06 -10.04
N LEU A 98 -10.47 13.83 -11.10
CA LEU A 98 -10.24 13.41 -12.48
C LEU A 98 -8.74 13.26 -12.75
N LEU A 99 -7.93 14.21 -12.29
CA LEU A 99 -6.46 14.16 -12.35
C LEU A 99 -5.92 12.98 -11.55
N ASN A 100 -6.40 12.72 -10.35
CA ASN A 100 -6.02 11.56 -9.54
C ASN A 100 -6.44 10.22 -10.19
N ASN A 101 -7.58 10.14 -10.83
CA ASN A 101 -8.04 8.91 -11.49
C ASN A 101 -7.29 8.63 -12.81
N ILE A 102 -6.88 9.66 -13.53
CA ILE A 102 -6.08 9.54 -14.78
C ILE A 102 -4.58 9.44 -14.45
N PHE A 103 -4.09 10.15 -13.42
CA PHE A 103 -2.67 10.22 -13.06
C PHE A 103 -2.30 9.45 -11.80
N GLY A 104 -3.23 9.12 -10.91
CA GLY A 104 -2.98 8.26 -9.75
C GLY A 104 -2.58 6.83 -10.13
N GLY A 105 -2.89 6.40 -11.36
CA GLY A 105 -2.34 5.19 -11.98
C GLY A 105 -0.98 5.37 -12.66
N PHE A 106 -0.43 6.59 -12.72
CA PHE A 106 0.76 6.93 -13.52
C PHE A 106 2.02 7.25 -12.69
N GLY A 107 1.90 7.28 -11.36
CA GLY A 107 2.99 7.62 -10.42
C GLY A 107 3.96 6.48 -10.09
N GLY A 108 3.97 5.38 -10.82
CA GLY A 108 4.87 4.25 -10.59
C GLY A 108 5.41 3.65 -11.87
N GLY A 109 6.62 4.08 -12.30
CA GLY A 109 7.47 3.32 -13.21
C GLY A 109 7.03 3.24 -14.66
N PHE A 110 7.76 3.90 -15.54
CA PHE A 110 7.65 3.92 -17.01
C PHE A 110 7.83 2.55 -17.72
N GLU A 111 7.89 1.42 -17.01
CA GLU A 111 8.12 0.09 -17.59
C GLU A 111 6.89 -0.83 -17.72
N GLY A 112 5.65 -0.34 -17.49
CA GLY A 112 4.44 -1.18 -17.44
C GLY A 112 3.31 -0.80 -18.41
N PHE A 113 3.53 -0.05 -19.49
CA PHE A 113 2.45 0.39 -20.40
C PHE A 113 2.02 -0.66 -21.45
N GLY A 114 2.15 -1.95 -21.14
CA GLY A 114 1.71 -3.08 -21.98
C GLY A 114 0.31 -3.64 -21.67
N GLY A 115 -0.46 -3.06 -20.74
CA GLY A 115 -1.67 -3.70 -20.18
C GLY A 115 -3.01 -2.98 -20.38
N PHE A 116 -3.13 -1.95 -21.22
CA PHE A 116 -4.43 -1.28 -21.49
C PHE A 116 -5.14 -1.84 -22.75
N GLY A 117 -5.03 -3.12 -23.01
CA GLY A 117 -5.71 -3.84 -24.07
C GLY A 117 -6.87 -4.69 -23.57
N GLY A 118 -7.76 -4.16 -22.71
CA GLY A 118 -8.84 -4.94 -22.11
C GLY A 118 -10.16 -4.22 -21.88
N PHE A 119 -10.43 -3.12 -22.58
CA PHE A 119 -11.73 -2.45 -22.52
C PHE A 119 -12.42 -2.45 -23.89
N GLY A 120 -12.67 -3.64 -24.41
CA GLY A 120 -13.36 -3.82 -25.67
C GLY A 120 -13.83 -5.25 -25.79
N GLY A 121 -14.90 -5.60 -25.13
CA GLY A 121 -15.56 -6.87 -25.24
C GLY A 121 -16.83 -6.86 -24.44
N GLY A 122 -17.91 -6.30 -25.00
CA GLY A 122 -19.27 -6.57 -24.57
C GLY A 122 -19.52 -8.06 -24.66
N ARG A 123 -19.11 -8.81 -23.65
CA ARG A 123 -19.78 -10.04 -23.30
C ARG A 123 -20.82 -9.64 -22.26
N SER A 124 -22.09 -9.71 -22.72
CA SER A 124 -23.21 -9.90 -21.83
C SER A 124 -22.71 -10.64 -20.61
N SER A 125 -22.64 -9.94 -19.47
CA SER A 125 -22.57 -10.60 -18.19
C SER A 125 -23.79 -11.49 -18.14
N GLN A 126 -23.60 -12.72 -18.59
CA GLN A 126 -24.41 -13.83 -18.16
C GLN A 126 -24.35 -13.72 -16.66
N GLY A 127 -25.41 -13.14 -16.10
CA GLY A 127 -25.52 -12.89 -14.67
C GLY A 127 -25.06 -14.17 -13.99
N SER A 128 -23.90 -14.13 -13.35
CA SER A 128 -23.65 -15.03 -12.26
C SER A 128 -24.89 -14.82 -11.39
N HIS A 129 -25.74 -15.82 -11.34
CA HIS A 129 -26.76 -15.93 -10.33
C HIS A 129 -25.99 -15.97 -9.00
N GLN A 130 -25.57 -14.76 -8.53
CA GLN A 130 -25.22 -14.57 -7.14
C GLN A 130 -26.48 -15.01 -6.42
N GLY A 131 -26.41 -16.22 -5.85
CA GLY A 131 -27.53 -16.86 -5.17
C GLY A 131 -28.14 -15.83 -4.23
N ARG A 132 -29.42 -15.57 -4.43
CA ARG A 132 -30.21 -14.58 -3.72
C ARG A 132 -29.87 -14.62 -2.23
N GLY A 133 -29.23 -13.57 -1.74
CA GLY A 133 -28.93 -13.40 -0.33
C GLY A 133 -27.63 -14.02 0.24
N THR A 134 -26.70 -14.48 -0.61
CA THR A 134 -25.37 -14.88 -0.11
C THR A 134 -24.57 -13.67 0.31
N ILE A 135 -24.00 -13.70 1.52
CA ILE A 135 -23.20 -12.60 2.07
C ILE A 135 -21.81 -13.15 2.36
N ARG A 136 -20.78 -12.54 1.75
CA ARG A 136 -19.39 -12.86 2.08
C ARG A 136 -19.11 -12.53 3.55
N GLY A 137 -18.31 -13.37 4.23
CA GLY A 137 -17.81 -13.09 5.56
C GLY A 137 -16.84 -11.90 5.57
N ASN A 138 -16.73 -11.25 6.72
CA ASN A 138 -15.77 -10.16 6.88
C ASN A 138 -14.36 -10.70 6.93
N ASP A 139 -13.43 -9.88 6.46
CA ASP A 139 -12.01 -10.15 6.65
C ASP A 139 -11.63 -9.83 8.11
N VAL A 140 -10.71 -10.62 8.67
CA VAL A 140 -10.21 -10.49 10.05
C VAL A 140 -8.74 -10.13 10.01
N SER A 141 -8.28 -9.27 10.93
CA SER A 141 -6.87 -8.89 11.03
C SER A 141 -6.33 -9.25 12.43
N VAL A 142 -5.14 -9.84 12.47
CA VAL A 142 -4.43 -10.18 13.71
C VAL A 142 -2.98 -9.73 13.60
N THR A 143 -2.47 -9.05 14.64
CA THR A 143 -1.07 -8.61 14.70
C THR A 143 -0.21 -9.66 15.37
N VAL A 144 0.90 -10.02 14.73
CA VAL A 144 1.90 -10.94 15.24
C VAL A 144 3.21 -10.22 15.46
N ARG A 145 3.73 -10.32 16.68
CA ARG A 145 5.01 -9.74 17.06
C ARG A 145 6.13 -10.74 16.85
N LEU A 146 7.18 -10.34 16.16
CA LEU A 146 8.32 -11.17 15.82
C LEU A 146 9.62 -10.52 16.26
N THR A 147 10.54 -11.33 16.75
CA THR A 147 11.91 -10.90 17.00
C THR A 147 12.70 -10.80 15.69
N LEU A 148 13.84 -10.12 15.73
CA LEU A 148 14.68 -9.93 14.56
C LEU A 148 15.25 -11.28 14.06
N GLU A 149 15.55 -12.20 14.98
CA GLU A 149 16.05 -13.54 14.71
C GLU A 149 14.98 -14.42 14.04
N GLU A 150 13.74 -14.37 14.53
CA GLU A 150 12.61 -15.07 13.93
C GLU A 150 12.35 -14.59 12.49
N ILE A 151 12.45 -13.28 12.29
CA ILE A 151 12.30 -12.70 10.95
C ILE A 151 13.47 -13.12 10.04
N ALA A 152 14.69 -13.23 10.56
CA ALA A 152 15.85 -13.59 9.76
C ALA A 152 15.82 -15.05 9.25
N THR A 153 15.24 -15.94 10.04
CA THR A 153 15.13 -17.37 9.71
C THR A 153 13.83 -17.75 9.06
N GLY A 154 12.79 -16.93 9.24
CA GLY A 154 11.42 -17.34 9.04
C GLY A 154 10.95 -18.23 10.17
N CYS A 155 9.67 -18.28 10.42
CA CYS A 155 9.10 -19.08 11.49
C CYS A 155 7.67 -19.54 11.19
N THR A 156 7.25 -20.58 11.86
CA THR A 156 5.84 -20.97 11.89
C THR A 156 5.28 -20.64 13.25
N LYS A 157 4.18 -19.87 13.29
CA LYS A 157 3.53 -19.49 14.56
C LYS A 157 2.10 -19.98 14.60
N ASP A 158 1.70 -20.46 15.78
CA ASP A 158 0.32 -20.76 16.10
C ASP A 158 -0.32 -19.46 16.62
N ILE A 159 -1.35 -18.98 15.91
CA ILE A 159 -2.00 -17.69 16.15
C ILE A 159 -3.43 -17.94 16.60
N GLU A 160 -3.82 -17.37 17.74
CA GLU A 160 -5.21 -17.38 18.19
C GLU A 160 -6.00 -16.32 17.44
N VAL A 161 -7.06 -16.77 16.75
CA VAL A 161 -7.94 -15.91 15.96
C VAL A 161 -9.36 -16.02 16.50
N GLU A 162 -9.96 -14.87 16.77
CA GLU A 162 -11.39 -14.79 17.07
C GLU A 162 -12.16 -14.44 15.82
N HIS A 163 -12.98 -15.36 15.34
CA HIS A 163 -13.77 -15.16 14.13
C HIS A 163 -15.13 -15.87 14.23
N PHE A 164 -16.04 -15.54 13.33
CA PHE A 164 -17.31 -16.23 13.24
C PHE A 164 -17.18 -17.50 12.41
N ARG A 165 -17.62 -18.63 12.99
CA ARG A 165 -17.67 -19.93 12.33
C ARG A 165 -19.11 -20.47 12.30
N PRO A 166 -19.44 -21.43 11.43
CA PRO A 166 -20.75 -22.05 11.41
C PRO A 166 -21.09 -22.61 12.77
N CYS A 167 -22.27 -22.33 13.27
CA CYS A 167 -22.73 -22.81 14.56
C CYS A 167 -22.72 -24.35 14.59
N LYS A 168 -21.97 -24.94 15.49
CA LYS A 168 -21.82 -26.40 15.61
C LYS A 168 -23.15 -27.09 15.90
N THR A 169 -24.09 -26.41 16.61
CA THR A 169 -25.39 -26.99 17.03
C THR A 169 -26.36 -27.11 15.85
N CYS A 170 -26.38 -26.15 14.92
CA CYS A 170 -27.33 -26.15 13.80
C CYS A 170 -26.66 -26.28 12.42
N GLY A 171 -25.33 -26.45 12.38
CA GLY A 171 -24.58 -26.56 11.10
C GLY A 171 -24.72 -25.36 10.19
N GLY A 172 -24.86 -24.16 10.75
CA GLY A 172 -25.00 -22.92 9.97
C GLY A 172 -26.44 -22.57 9.54
N LYS A 173 -27.42 -23.43 9.81
CA LYS A 173 -28.81 -23.26 9.34
C LYS A 173 -29.61 -22.23 10.12
N GLY A 174 -29.19 -21.85 11.32
CA GLY A 174 -29.91 -20.94 12.23
C GLY A 174 -31.04 -21.62 13.01
N THR A 175 -31.38 -22.88 12.68
CA THR A 175 -32.37 -23.72 13.37
C THR A 175 -31.93 -25.17 13.40
N GLN A 176 -32.44 -25.93 14.35
CA GLN A 176 -32.17 -27.40 14.43
C GLN A 176 -33.00 -28.18 13.41
N ASN A 177 -34.24 -27.74 13.14
CA ASN A 177 -35.12 -28.41 12.21
C ASN A 177 -35.23 -27.62 10.89
N ALA A 178 -34.99 -28.30 9.77
CA ALA A 178 -35.09 -27.66 8.43
C ALA A 178 -36.51 -27.15 8.11
N SER A 179 -37.54 -27.73 8.68
CA SER A 179 -38.96 -27.33 8.55
C SER A 179 -39.28 -25.95 9.15
N ASP A 180 -38.44 -25.46 10.07
CA ASP A 180 -38.62 -24.16 10.72
C ASP A 180 -38.15 -22.99 9.88
N VAL A 181 -37.50 -23.25 8.74
CA VAL A 181 -37.07 -22.22 7.78
C VAL A 181 -38.20 -21.96 6.78
N LYS A 182 -38.82 -20.81 6.85
CA LYS A 182 -39.88 -20.38 5.95
C LYS A 182 -39.41 -19.25 5.04
N VAL A 183 -39.99 -19.15 3.85
CA VAL A 183 -39.78 -17.98 2.97
C VAL A 183 -40.28 -16.72 3.67
N CYS A 184 -39.53 -15.65 3.63
CA CYS A 184 -39.93 -14.40 4.26
C CYS A 184 -41.17 -13.83 3.56
N PRO A 185 -42.29 -13.61 4.27
CA PRO A 185 -43.52 -13.13 3.67
C PRO A 185 -43.42 -11.67 3.19
N THR A 186 -42.54 -10.86 3.75
CA THR A 186 -42.37 -9.44 3.41
C THR A 186 -41.67 -9.24 2.07
N CYS A 187 -40.68 -10.07 1.74
CA CYS A 187 -39.92 -9.94 0.49
C CYS A 187 -40.10 -11.15 -0.46
N ASN A 188 -40.98 -12.10 -0.10
CA ASN A 188 -41.20 -13.33 -0.88
C ASN A 188 -39.92 -14.04 -1.30
N GLY A 189 -38.91 -14.05 -0.41
CA GLY A 189 -37.63 -14.71 -0.64
C GLY A 189 -36.58 -13.87 -1.38
N SER A 190 -36.89 -12.65 -1.82
CA SER A 190 -35.91 -11.80 -2.53
C SER A 190 -34.83 -11.20 -1.65
N GLY A 191 -35.04 -11.13 -0.34
CA GLY A 191 -34.13 -10.48 0.63
C GLY A 191 -34.17 -8.95 0.58
N GLN A 192 -34.86 -8.36 -0.37
CA GLN A 192 -34.95 -6.91 -0.57
C GLN A 192 -36.40 -6.47 -0.69
N VAL A 193 -36.68 -5.26 -0.27
CA VAL A 193 -38.00 -4.60 -0.45
C VAL A 193 -37.80 -3.37 -1.33
N GLN A 194 -38.74 -3.20 -2.23
CA GLN A 194 -38.76 -2.07 -3.13
C GLN A 194 -39.41 -0.88 -2.40
N GLN A 195 -38.69 0.23 -2.28
CA GLN A 195 -39.21 1.51 -1.84
C GLN A 195 -39.44 2.41 -3.06
N VAL A 196 -40.67 2.78 -3.26
CA VAL A 196 -41.04 3.74 -4.30
C VAL A 196 -41.25 5.10 -3.63
N SER A 197 -40.34 6.03 -3.88
CA SER A 197 -40.51 7.43 -3.49
C SER A 197 -40.97 8.24 -4.71
N SER A 198 -42.09 8.89 -4.59
CA SER A 198 -42.60 9.82 -5.59
C SER A 198 -42.37 11.24 -5.10
N PHE A 199 -41.52 11.99 -5.81
CA PHE A 199 -41.30 13.42 -5.54
C PHE A 199 -41.64 14.22 -6.80
N LEU A 200 -42.65 15.02 -6.68
CA LEU A 200 -43.23 16.03 -7.58
C LEU A 200 -43.51 15.59 -9.04
N PHE A 201 -42.74 14.88 -9.75
CA PHE A 201 -42.96 14.34 -11.10
C PHE A 201 -41.96 13.20 -11.44
N ALA A 202 -41.15 12.80 -10.48
CA ALA A 202 -40.22 11.68 -10.65
C ALA A 202 -40.58 10.53 -9.70
N ARG A 203 -40.72 9.33 -10.26
CA ARG A 203 -40.76 8.07 -9.48
C ARG A 203 -39.36 7.52 -9.37
N SER A 204 -38.80 7.52 -8.16
CA SER A 204 -37.56 6.85 -7.86
C SER A 204 -37.88 5.51 -7.20
N VAL A 205 -37.27 4.45 -7.74
CA VAL A 205 -37.39 3.11 -7.19
C VAL A 205 -36.06 2.76 -6.58
N SER A 206 -35.99 2.58 -5.27
CA SER A 206 -34.80 2.11 -4.56
C SER A 206 -35.07 0.75 -3.92
N TYR A 207 -34.07 -0.09 -3.89
CA TYR A 207 -34.12 -1.40 -3.21
C TYR A 207 -33.38 -1.29 -1.88
N SER A 208 -34.07 -1.64 -0.79
CA SER A 208 -33.48 -1.70 0.56
C SER A 208 -33.51 -3.13 1.08
N VAL A 209 -32.60 -3.44 2.00
CA VAL A 209 -32.55 -4.74 2.67
C VAL A 209 -33.87 -4.97 3.39
N CYS A 210 -34.50 -6.14 3.22
CA CYS A 210 -35.76 -6.47 3.87
C CYS A 210 -35.60 -6.44 5.40
N PRO A 211 -36.34 -5.58 6.14
CA PRO A 211 -36.18 -5.46 7.58
C PRO A 211 -36.61 -6.70 8.37
N ASN A 212 -37.50 -7.52 7.81
CA ASN A 212 -38.00 -8.71 8.47
C ASN A 212 -37.03 -9.88 8.43
N CYS A 213 -36.29 -10.06 7.35
CA CYS A 213 -35.33 -11.18 7.21
C CYS A 213 -33.86 -10.73 7.19
N GLY A 214 -33.58 -9.43 7.28
CA GLY A 214 -32.21 -8.90 7.24
C GLY A 214 -31.44 -9.27 5.97
N GLY A 215 -32.10 -9.38 4.82
CA GLY A 215 -31.50 -9.73 3.55
C GLY A 215 -31.44 -11.23 3.23
N THR A 216 -31.76 -12.10 4.18
CA THR A 216 -31.65 -13.57 4.03
C THR A 216 -32.73 -14.18 3.12
N GLY A 217 -33.86 -13.49 2.88
CA GLY A 217 -35.01 -14.02 2.18
C GLY A 217 -35.79 -15.09 2.95
N LYS A 218 -35.33 -15.49 4.13
CA LYS A 218 -35.90 -16.55 4.95
C LYS A 218 -36.11 -16.08 6.39
N VAL A 219 -37.11 -16.62 7.06
CA VAL A 219 -37.42 -16.38 8.49
C VAL A 219 -37.41 -17.71 9.21
N VAL A 220 -36.79 -17.74 10.38
CA VAL A 220 -36.71 -18.93 11.22
C VAL A 220 -37.75 -18.84 12.31
N SER A 221 -38.69 -19.81 12.35
CA SER A 221 -39.75 -19.87 13.38
C SER A 221 -39.23 -20.25 14.75
N ASN A 222 -38.31 -21.25 14.82
CA ASN A 222 -37.68 -21.70 16.05
C ASN A 222 -36.14 -21.50 15.94
N PRO A 223 -35.63 -20.38 16.43
CA PRO A 223 -34.20 -20.09 16.33
C PRO A 223 -33.37 -21.02 17.21
N CYS A 224 -32.22 -21.45 16.68
CA CYS A 224 -31.24 -22.24 17.43
C CYS A 224 -30.79 -21.48 18.69
N SER A 225 -30.83 -22.13 19.85
CA SER A 225 -30.49 -21.52 21.14
C SER A 225 -29.03 -21.02 21.21
N SER A 226 -28.10 -21.71 20.54
CA SER A 226 -26.66 -21.35 20.54
C SER A 226 -26.35 -20.12 19.70
N CYS A 227 -26.94 -19.98 18.50
CA CYS A 227 -26.66 -18.88 17.62
C CYS A 227 -27.80 -17.86 17.47
N ARG A 228 -28.93 -18.07 18.13
CA ARG A 228 -30.11 -17.20 18.12
C ARG A 228 -30.62 -16.91 16.70
N GLY A 229 -30.55 -17.91 15.82
CA GLY A 229 -31.04 -17.80 14.44
C GLY A 229 -30.00 -17.29 13.44
N THR A 230 -28.86 -16.81 13.87
CA THR A 230 -27.82 -16.25 12.95
C THR A 230 -27.08 -17.31 12.14
N GLY A 231 -27.06 -18.56 12.58
CA GLY A 231 -26.32 -19.65 11.95
C GLY A 231 -24.81 -19.63 12.22
N ILE A 232 -24.27 -18.58 12.82
CA ILE A 232 -22.85 -18.41 13.10
C ILE A 232 -22.62 -18.15 14.59
N THR A 233 -21.47 -18.58 15.10
CA THR A 233 -21.03 -18.33 16.48
C THR A 233 -19.58 -17.85 16.46
N ARG A 234 -19.25 -16.98 17.42
CA ARG A 234 -17.87 -16.51 17.61
C ARG A 234 -17.09 -17.62 18.30
N VAL A 235 -15.97 -17.99 17.72
CA VAL A 235 -15.05 -19.01 18.26
C VAL A 235 -13.63 -18.50 18.24
N LYS A 236 -12.81 -19.05 19.11
CA LYS A 236 -11.36 -18.87 19.11
C LYS A 236 -10.75 -20.14 18.52
N ASP A 237 -10.11 -20.00 17.39
CA ASP A 237 -9.40 -21.09 16.75
C ASP A 237 -7.90 -20.77 16.72
N THR A 238 -7.06 -21.79 16.83
CA THR A 238 -5.61 -21.65 16.69
C THR A 238 -5.22 -22.05 15.28
N LEU A 239 -4.70 -21.10 14.54
CA LEU A 239 -4.26 -21.29 13.15
C LEU A 239 -2.74 -21.28 13.07
N ARG A 240 -2.20 -22.26 12.37
CA ARG A 240 -0.76 -22.35 12.11
C ARG A 240 -0.42 -21.57 10.83
N VAL A 241 0.37 -20.51 10.99
CA VAL A 241 0.76 -19.63 9.89
C VAL A 241 2.26 -19.69 9.67
N ASN A 242 2.68 -19.94 8.44
CA ASN A 242 4.06 -19.91 8.04
C ASN A 242 4.45 -18.49 7.61
N ILE A 243 5.44 -17.92 8.29
CA ILE A 243 5.93 -16.57 8.07
C ILE A 243 7.29 -16.67 7.35
N PRO A 244 7.41 -16.18 6.12
CA PRO A 244 8.65 -16.25 5.37
C PRO A 244 9.76 -15.40 6.01
N ALA A 245 11.02 -15.77 5.74
CA ALA A 245 12.16 -14.98 6.19
C ALA A 245 12.18 -13.60 5.51
N GLY A 246 12.66 -12.59 6.25
CA GLY A 246 12.87 -11.24 5.72
C GLY A 246 11.65 -10.32 5.77
N VAL A 247 10.49 -10.76 6.26
CA VAL A 247 9.29 -9.91 6.36
C VAL A 247 9.59 -8.59 7.08
N GLU A 248 8.88 -7.53 6.71
CA GLU A 248 9.05 -6.21 7.32
C GLU A 248 7.86 -5.85 8.19
N SER A 249 8.08 -4.96 9.15
CA SER A 249 7.01 -4.42 9.98
C SER A 249 5.98 -3.69 9.10
N GLY A 250 4.69 -3.98 9.34
CA GLY A 250 3.59 -3.46 8.52
C GLY A 250 3.20 -4.36 7.34
N MET A 251 3.99 -5.37 6.99
CA MET A 251 3.58 -6.35 5.98
C MET A 251 2.39 -7.17 6.46
N GLN A 252 1.51 -7.54 5.52
CA GLN A 252 0.33 -8.36 5.76
C GLN A 252 0.42 -9.66 4.96
N ILE A 253 0.22 -10.77 5.65
CA ILE A 253 0.20 -12.11 5.05
C ILE A 253 -1.26 -12.54 4.98
N PRO A 254 -1.85 -12.69 3.78
CA PRO A 254 -3.22 -13.15 3.62
C PRO A 254 -3.31 -14.67 3.80
N VAL A 255 -4.18 -15.11 4.69
CA VAL A 255 -4.58 -16.51 4.84
C VAL A 255 -6.01 -16.63 4.36
N ARG A 256 -6.17 -17.19 3.15
CA ARG A 256 -7.46 -17.20 2.44
C ARG A 256 -8.49 -18.07 3.14
N GLY A 257 -9.73 -17.55 3.26
CA GLY A 257 -10.88 -18.26 3.78
C GLY A 257 -10.89 -18.45 5.31
N GLU A 258 -9.89 -17.88 6.01
CA GLU A 258 -9.76 -17.98 7.47
C GLU A 258 -10.30 -16.75 8.22
N GLY A 259 -10.96 -15.83 7.53
CA GLY A 259 -11.76 -14.75 8.11
C GLY A 259 -13.11 -15.24 8.64
N ASP A 260 -14.07 -14.35 8.81
CA ASP A 260 -15.44 -14.68 9.23
C ASP A 260 -16.14 -15.56 8.21
N THR A 261 -16.97 -16.47 8.68
CA THR A 261 -17.82 -17.28 7.81
C THR A 261 -18.86 -16.42 7.09
N GLY A 262 -18.98 -16.61 5.79
CA GLY A 262 -20.05 -16.05 4.99
C GLY A 262 -21.42 -16.58 5.41
N ARG A 263 -22.45 -15.75 5.22
CA ARG A 263 -23.83 -16.12 5.53
C ARG A 263 -24.56 -16.61 4.30
N ASN A 264 -25.58 -17.48 4.51
CA ASN A 264 -26.44 -18.01 3.46
C ASN A 264 -25.67 -18.70 2.31
N GLY A 265 -24.60 -19.40 2.61
CA GLY A 265 -23.74 -20.04 1.60
C GLY A 265 -22.75 -19.09 0.93
N GLY A 266 -22.55 -17.89 1.49
CA GLY A 266 -21.49 -16.98 1.06
C GLY A 266 -20.10 -17.51 1.40
N VAL A 267 -19.11 -17.08 0.65
CA VAL A 267 -17.71 -17.43 0.90
C VAL A 267 -17.21 -16.78 2.18
N ASN A 268 -16.28 -17.42 2.85
CA ASN A 268 -15.62 -16.84 4.01
C ASN A 268 -14.79 -15.64 3.62
N GLY A 269 -14.56 -14.72 4.56
CA GLY A 269 -13.53 -13.70 4.46
C GLY A 269 -12.13 -14.27 4.58
N ASP A 270 -11.14 -13.42 4.48
CA ASP A 270 -9.73 -13.77 4.61
C ASP A 270 -9.19 -13.29 5.98
N LEU A 271 -8.14 -13.96 6.47
CA LEU A 271 -7.40 -13.52 7.65
C LEU A 271 -6.13 -12.80 7.16
N TYR A 272 -5.92 -11.58 7.61
CA TYR A 272 -4.71 -10.81 7.39
C TYR A 272 -3.84 -10.83 8.64
N VAL A 273 -2.69 -11.48 8.54
CA VAL A 273 -1.68 -11.50 9.61
C VAL A 273 -0.75 -10.33 9.41
N GLN A 274 -0.89 -9.31 10.25
CA GLN A 274 -0.04 -8.12 10.23
C GLN A 274 1.22 -8.36 11.06
N ILE A 275 2.37 -8.12 10.46
CA ILE A 275 3.67 -8.31 11.10
C ILE A 275 4.08 -7.04 11.84
N GLU A 276 4.48 -7.19 13.09
CA GLU A 276 5.09 -6.15 13.91
C GLU A 276 6.45 -6.64 14.39
N GLN A 277 7.52 -5.94 14.03
CA GLN A 277 8.85 -6.27 14.50
C GLN A 277 9.07 -5.74 15.91
N ILE A 278 9.51 -6.60 16.84
CA ILE A 278 9.95 -6.19 18.16
C ILE A 278 11.30 -5.48 18.03
N PRO A 279 11.48 -4.28 18.61
CA PRO A 279 12.76 -3.58 18.61
C PRO A 279 13.85 -4.45 19.25
N HIS A 280 14.94 -4.67 18.52
CA HIS A 280 16.08 -5.42 19.05
C HIS A 280 16.98 -4.54 19.91
N ALA A 281 17.53 -5.07 21.01
CA ALA A 281 18.28 -4.29 22.01
C ALA A 281 19.55 -3.61 21.48
N ARG A 282 20.20 -4.21 20.49
CA ARG A 282 21.52 -3.78 19.98
C ARG A 282 21.53 -3.46 18.48
N LEU A 283 20.72 -4.15 17.69
CA LEU A 283 20.69 -4.04 16.23
C LEU A 283 19.51 -3.18 15.80
N LYS A 284 19.73 -2.25 14.89
CA LYS A 284 18.70 -1.49 14.20
C LYS A 284 18.61 -2.00 12.77
N ARG A 285 17.39 -2.16 12.26
CA ARG A 285 17.11 -2.61 10.90
C ARG A 285 16.66 -1.44 10.02
N ASP A 286 17.17 -1.42 8.80
CA ASP A 286 16.69 -0.56 7.71
C ASP A 286 16.67 -1.38 6.41
N GLY A 287 15.47 -1.75 5.96
CA GLY A 287 15.28 -2.69 4.86
C GLY A 287 15.96 -4.04 5.13
N THR A 288 16.90 -4.42 4.28
CA THR A 288 17.71 -5.63 4.43
C THR A 288 18.99 -5.40 5.25
N ASN A 289 19.37 -4.16 5.52
CA ASN A 289 20.60 -3.85 6.23
C ASN A 289 20.36 -3.77 7.74
N LEU A 290 21.42 -4.09 8.48
CA LEU A 290 21.48 -3.96 9.93
C LEU A 290 22.53 -2.93 10.33
N PHE A 291 22.29 -2.24 11.42
CA PHE A 291 23.14 -1.22 11.99
C PHE A 291 23.46 -1.56 13.44
N TYR A 292 24.73 -1.52 13.78
CA TYR A 292 25.21 -1.72 15.13
C TYR A 292 26.18 -0.60 15.49
N THR A 293 26.11 -0.11 16.73
CA THR A 293 27.09 0.86 17.23
C THR A 293 27.94 0.21 18.29
N ARG A 294 29.25 0.22 18.08
CA ARG A 294 30.24 -0.28 19.04
C ARG A 294 30.99 0.89 19.65
N VAL A 295 31.02 0.94 20.97
CA VAL A 295 31.85 1.90 21.72
C VAL A 295 33.16 1.19 22.07
N ILE A 296 34.29 1.82 21.79
CA ILE A 296 35.65 1.37 22.13
C ILE A 296 36.37 2.45 22.94
N SER A 297 37.43 2.06 23.65
CA SER A 297 38.26 3.03 24.37
C SER A 297 39.13 3.85 23.42
N VAL A 298 39.55 5.03 23.85
CA VAL A 298 40.53 5.82 23.09
C VAL A 298 41.87 5.07 22.89
N THR A 299 42.30 4.27 23.86
CA THR A 299 43.50 3.46 23.77
C THR A 299 43.40 2.34 22.76
N ASP A 300 42.24 1.64 22.72
CA ASP A 300 41.93 0.63 21.69
C ASP A 300 41.88 1.23 20.29
N ALA A 301 41.31 2.44 20.16
CA ALA A 301 41.26 3.14 18.88
C ALA A 301 42.68 3.52 18.37
N MET A 302 43.57 3.95 19.27
CA MET A 302 44.94 4.29 18.90
C MET A 302 45.81 3.10 18.57
N LEU A 303 45.74 2.02 19.35
CA LEU A 303 46.58 0.84 19.21
C LEU A 303 46.03 -0.20 18.23
N GLY A 304 44.76 -0.11 17.90
CA GLY A 304 44.04 -1.18 17.23
C GLY A 304 43.63 -2.29 18.21
N CYS A 305 42.52 -2.93 17.92
CA CYS A 305 41.99 -3.97 18.78
C CYS A 305 41.17 -5.01 17.99
N GLU A 306 40.86 -6.11 18.65
CA GLU A 306 39.87 -7.08 18.15
C GLU A 306 38.57 -6.90 18.96
N ILE A 307 37.48 -6.77 18.26
CA ILE A 307 36.16 -6.56 18.87
C ILE A 307 35.16 -7.64 18.46
N ASP A 308 34.27 -7.97 19.37
CA ASP A 308 33.17 -8.91 19.13
C ASP A 308 31.94 -8.14 18.67
N ILE A 309 31.42 -8.51 17.50
CA ILE A 309 30.25 -7.93 16.88
C ILE A 309 29.08 -8.90 16.97
N PRO A 310 27.96 -8.52 17.60
CA PRO A 310 26.76 -9.35 17.61
C PRO A 310 26.15 -9.39 16.21
N CYS A 311 25.98 -10.60 15.68
CA CYS A 311 25.27 -10.88 14.45
C CYS A 311 24.03 -11.72 14.74
N LEU A 312 23.12 -11.86 13.78
CA LEU A 312 21.93 -12.70 13.92
C LEU A 312 22.26 -14.19 14.06
N ASP A 313 23.39 -14.61 13.51
CA ASP A 313 23.89 -15.98 13.51
C ASP A 313 24.97 -16.21 14.59
N GLY A 314 25.08 -15.33 15.58
CA GLY A 314 26.04 -15.43 16.67
C GLY A 314 26.94 -14.20 16.78
N THR A 315 28.19 -14.40 17.18
CA THR A 315 29.18 -13.33 17.37
C THR A 315 30.31 -13.47 16.35
N GLN A 316 30.68 -12.39 15.68
CA GLN A 316 31.81 -12.36 14.76
C GLN A 316 32.90 -11.44 15.30
N LYS A 317 34.12 -11.91 15.22
CA LYS A 317 35.31 -11.11 15.56
C LYS A 317 35.69 -10.21 14.41
N MET A 318 36.01 -8.95 14.73
CA MET A 318 36.48 -7.95 13.77
C MET A 318 37.72 -7.25 14.30
N LYS A 319 38.76 -7.15 13.48
CA LYS A 319 39.98 -6.41 13.81
C LYS A 319 39.85 -4.98 13.34
N LEU A 320 40.11 -4.05 14.26
CA LEU A 320 40.17 -2.63 13.96
C LEU A 320 41.64 -2.22 13.83
N PRO A 321 41.99 -1.48 12.78
CA PRO A 321 43.33 -0.97 12.61
C PRO A 321 43.66 0.10 13.67
N ALA A 322 44.98 0.27 13.94
CA ALA A 322 45.42 1.37 14.77
C ALA A 322 45.10 2.72 14.10
N GLY A 323 44.69 3.71 14.91
CA GLY A 323 44.30 5.02 14.42
C GLY A 323 42.85 5.09 13.94
N THR A 324 41.99 4.13 14.30
CA THR A 324 40.56 4.13 13.94
C THR A 324 39.88 5.37 14.51
N GLN A 325 39.25 6.17 13.64
CA GLN A 325 38.56 7.39 14.03
C GLN A 325 37.15 7.11 14.55
N SER A 326 36.67 7.98 15.45
CA SER A 326 35.25 7.95 15.87
C SER A 326 34.35 8.28 14.69
N GLY A 327 33.24 7.52 14.53
CA GLY A 327 32.35 7.66 13.39
C GLY A 327 32.69 6.71 12.22
N THR A 328 33.84 6.02 12.24
CA THR A 328 34.19 5.02 11.23
C THR A 328 33.10 3.95 11.14
N VAL A 329 32.70 3.62 9.90
CA VAL A 329 31.69 2.61 9.63
C VAL A 329 32.32 1.45 8.85
N GLU A 330 32.32 0.28 9.48
CA GLU A 330 32.79 -0.96 8.89
C GLU A 330 31.61 -1.78 8.36
N ARG A 331 31.79 -2.43 7.21
CA ARG A 331 30.74 -3.20 6.55
C ARG A 331 31.04 -4.69 6.60
N LEU A 332 30.18 -5.45 7.26
CA LEU A 332 30.20 -6.92 7.25
C LEU A 332 29.20 -7.42 6.21
N ARG A 333 29.74 -7.89 5.06
CA ARG A 333 28.93 -8.33 3.92
C ARG A 333 28.12 -9.58 4.25
N GLY A 334 26.84 -9.60 3.82
CA GLY A 334 25.95 -10.74 3.97
C GLY A 334 25.51 -11.05 5.40
N LYS A 335 25.77 -10.13 6.36
CA LYS A 335 25.38 -10.26 7.78
C LYS A 335 24.12 -9.46 8.14
N GLY A 336 23.40 -8.97 7.14
CA GLY A 336 22.08 -8.33 7.28
C GLY A 336 20.92 -9.33 7.22
N MET A 337 19.72 -8.79 6.97
CA MET A 337 18.48 -9.53 6.83
C MET A 337 18.33 -10.15 5.44
N PRO A 338 17.67 -11.30 5.31
CA PRO A 338 17.28 -11.81 4.01
C PRO A 338 16.22 -10.92 3.34
N SER A 339 16.17 -10.95 2.03
CA SER A 339 15.09 -10.31 1.25
C SER A 339 13.89 -11.25 1.15
N VAL A 340 12.67 -10.74 1.34
CA VAL A 340 11.43 -11.53 1.19
C VAL A 340 11.22 -11.99 -0.25
N ASN A 341 11.49 -11.11 -1.22
CA ASN A 341 11.19 -11.33 -2.64
C ASN A 341 12.45 -11.47 -3.51
N GLY A 342 13.64 -11.46 -2.91
CA GLY A 342 14.92 -11.48 -3.61
C GLY A 342 15.87 -12.55 -3.11
N TYR A 343 16.98 -12.69 -3.83
CA TYR A 343 18.07 -13.57 -3.42
C TYR A 343 19.09 -12.79 -2.59
N GLY A 344 19.65 -13.45 -1.56
CA GLY A 344 20.73 -12.92 -0.76
C GLY A 344 20.29 -12.26 0.55
N LYS A 345 21.30 -11.79 1.27
CA LYS A 345 21.16 -11.06 2.54
C LYS A 345 21.78 -9.68 2.38
N GLY A 346 21.23 -8.70 3.09
CA GLY A 346 21.84 -7.40 3.24
C GLY A 346 23.14 -7.47 4.08
N ASP A 347 23.63 -6.33 4.48
CA ASP A 347 24.89 -6.18 5.20
C ASP A 347 24.67 -5.66 6.63
N LEU A 348 25.65 -5.91 7.49
CA LEU A 348 25.70 -5.29 8.81
C LEU A 348 26.73 -4.15 8.79
N TYR A 349 26.27 -2.95 9.08
CA TYR A 349 27.10 -1.75 9.24
C TYR A 349 27.41 -1.54 10.71
N VAL A 350 28.69 -1.51 11.04
CA VAL A 350 29.20 -1.34 12.41
C VAL A 350 29.80 0.05 12.53
N LYS A 351 29.10 0.95 13.23
CA LYS A 351 29.61 2.28 13.54
C LYS A 351 30.48 2.22 14.80
N ILE A 352 31.71 2.68 14.70
CA ILE A 352 32.65 2.74 15.81
C ILE A 352 32.55 4.12 16.47
N LEU A 353 32.31 4.15 17.77
CA LEU A 353 32.39 5.34 18.58
C LEU A 353 33.53 5.24 19.58
N VAL A 354 34.39 6.24 19.63
CA VAL A 354 35.48 6.29 20.58
C VAL A 354 35.02 7.01 21.86
N TRP A 355 35.08 6.28 22.96
CA TRP A 355 34.75 6.85 24.28
C TRP A 355 35.99 7.45 24.95
N ILE A 356 35.89 8.71 25.37
CA ILE A 356 36.91 9.44 26.10
C ILE A 356 36.51 9.47 27.56
N PRO A 357 37.37 9.03 28.49
CA PRO A 357 37.05 9.02 29.93
C PRO A 357 36.86 10.42 30.48
N HIS A 358 35.82 10.61 31.29
CA HIS A 358 35.51 11.90 31.91
C HIS A 358 36.43 12.21 33.12
N LYS A 359 37.02 11.19 33.75
CA LYS A 359 37.88 11.32 34.92
C LYS A 359 39.12 10.49 34.71
N LEU A 360 40.26 11.07 35.03
CA LEU A 360 41.59 10.45 34.98
C LEU A 360 42.20 10.49 36.38
N SER A 361 42.95 9.46 36.73
CA SER A 361 43.84 9.46 37.89
C SER A 361 45.01 10.44 37.69
N ARG A 362 45.73 10.76 38.76
CA ARG A 362 46.87 11.65 38.66
C ARG A 362 47.97 11.12 37.73
N SER A 363 48.27 9.85 37.83
CA SER A 363 49.29 9.19 36.99
C SER A 363 48.92 9.14 35.52
N GLU A 364 47.61 8.85 35.21
CA GLU A 364 47.10 8.85 33.82
C GLU A 364 47.18 10.25 33.21
N LYS A 365 46.83 11.27 34.02
CA LYS A 365 46.91 12.66 33.59
C LYS A 365 48.34 13.07 33.26
N GLU A 366 49.32 12.75 34.13
CA GLU A 366 50.72 13.03 33.92
C GLU A 366 51.24 12.35 32.62
N ALA A 367 50.88 11.09 32.38
CA ALA A 367 51.25 10.37 31.17
C ALA A 367 50.64 11.00 29.89
N ILE A 368 49.39 11.43 29.95
CA ILE A 368 48.71 12.06 28.78
C ILE A 368 49.30 13.45 28.53
N GLU A 369 49.67 14.22 29.60
CA GLU A 369 50.33 15.53 29.48
C GLU A 369 51.72 15.37 28.79
N GLU A 370 52.47 14.34 29.10
CA GLU A 370 53.71 14.04 28.43
C GLU A 370 53.50 13.74 26.93
N MET A 371 52.49 12.92 26.59
CA MET A 371 52.13 12.61 25.18
C MET A 371 51.67 13.86 24.44
N ARG A 372 51.01 14.80 25.06
CA ARG A 372 50.50 16.02 24.45
C ARG A 372 51.56 16.86 23.74
N GLY A 373 52.81 16.76 24.17
CA GLY A 373 53.98 17.42 23.54
C GLY A 373 54.42 16.76 22.24
N SER A 374 54.02 15.53 21.99
CA SER A 374 54.46 14.74 20.81
C SER A 374 53.79 15.25 19.53
N SER A 375 54.54 15.25 18.42
CA SER A 375 54.02 15.59 17.08
C SER A 375 52.91 14.69 16.62
N SER A 376 52.91 13.42 17.01
CA SER A 376 51.88 12.41 16.61
C SER A 376 50.50 12.72 17.26
N PHE A 377 50.43 13.52 18.31
CA PHE A 377 49.19 13.90 18.97
C PHE A 377 48.64 15.26 18.50
N LYS A 378 49.31 15.91 17.55
CA LYS A 378 48.80 17.14 16.94
C LYS A 378 47.83 16.73 15.82
N PRO A 379 46.65 17.38 15.70
CA PRO A 379 45.70 17.08 14.66
C PRO A 379 46.30 17.30 13.25
N ASP A 380 46.39 16.24 12.49
CA ASP A 380 46.79 16.26 11.07
C ASP A 380 45.82 15.35 10.28
N PRO A 381 44.57 15.78 10.07
CA PRO A 381 43.55 14.96 9.47
C PRO A 381 43.86 14.66 8.00
N THR A 382 43.83 13.38 7.66
CA THR A 382 43.94 12.88 6.29
C THR A 382 42.74 13.32 5.46
N ARG A 383 42.80 13.08 4.13
CA ARG A 383 41.67 13.32 3.25
C ARG A 383 40.43 12.54 3.66
N ASP A 384 40.62 11.28 4.07
CA ASP A 384 39.52 10.38 4.46
C ASP A 384 38.90 10.80 5.81
N ASP A 385 39.73 11.26 6.76
CA ASP A 385 39.23 11.84 8.02
C ASP A 385 38.37 13.08 7.78
N ARG A 386 38.75 13.95 6.85
CA ARG A 386 37.97 15.16 6.50
C ARG A 386 36.60 14.77 5.91
N VAL A 387 36.57 13.77 5.02
CA VAL A 387 35.30 13.27 4.46
C VAL A 387 34.40 12.68 5.56
N LEU A 388 35.01 11.96 6.52
CA LEU A 388 34.26 11.42 7.66
C LEU A 388 33.66 12.55 8.52
N PHE A 389 34.45 13.57 8.87
CA PHE A 389 33.99 14.70 9.66
C PHE A 389 32.93 15.54 8.94
N GLU A 390 33.01 15.71 7.62
CA GLU A 390 31.98 16.39 6.82
C GLU A 390 30.66 15.60 6.80
N LYS A 391 30.71 14.27 6.76
CA LYS A 391 29.50 13.44 6.85
C LYS A 391 28.82 13.56 8.20
N GLU A 392 29.59 13.57 9.28
CA GLU A 392 29.06 13.74 10.64
C GLU A 392 28.46 15.15 10.84
N SER A 393 29.08 16.19 10.27
CA SER A 393 28.57 17.57 10.38
C SER A 393 27.23 17.83 9.67
N LYS A 394 26.85 17.02 8.71
CA LYS A 394 25.54 17.13 8.01
C LYS A 394 24.34 16.70 8.86
N TYR A 395 24.58 16.08 10.00
CA TYR A 395 23.53 15.67 10.94
C TYR A 395 23.35 16.66 12.10
N PHE A 396 24.07 17.76 12.13
CA PHE A 396 23.96 18.89 13.02
C PHE A 396 23.67 20.18 12.22
#